data_b7277d42091eb4e0a0455184ad9427c4
#
_entry.id   b7277d42091eb4e0a0455184ad9427c4
#
_cell.length_a   1.000
_cell.length_b   1.000
_cell.length_c   1.000
_cell.angle_alpha   90.00
_cell.angle_beta   90.00
_cell.angle_gamma   90.00
#
_symmetry.space_group_name_H-M   'P 1'
#
loop_
_entity.id
_entity.type
_entity.pdbx_description
1 polymer ?
#
loop_
_entity_poly.entity_id
_entity_poly.type
_entity_poly.pdbx_seq_one_letter_code
_entity_poly.pdbx_strand_id
1 'polypeptide(L)'
;MAETEKQKDIYILGIESSCDETAASVVKNGREVLSNVISSQIALHTLYGGVVPEIASRKHIEKINQVIEQALADAHVTLEDITAIAVTYGPGLVGALLVGVSEAKAISFATGIPLVGVHHIEGHISANFIENKELEPPFICLVASGGHSHLVVVKEYGEYEIIGRTRDDAAGEAFDKVARAIGLGYPGGPKIDKVSKEGNPDAIHFPRAAVAENEYDFSFSGLKSAVLNYLNGCQMKGEEINQADVAASFQKAVVDMLVSHSLHAVKAYGLNKFAIAGGVASNSSLRAAFEEECGKRNIAFYHPSPIFCTDNAAMIGVAGYYEYIKGVRSGYDLNAVPNLKLGER
;
A
#
# COMPACT_ATOMS: atom_id res chain seq x y z
N MET A 1 -31.98 16.45 32.86
CA MET A 1 -31.14 16.63 31.65
C MET A 1 -30.01 15.62 31.78
N ALA A 2 -29.99 14.57 30.95
CA ALA A 2 -28.91 13.62 30.96
C ALA A 2 -27.68 14.34 30.39
N GLU A 3 -26.62 14.47 31.20
CA GLU A 3 -25.31 14.83 30.70
C GLU A 3 -24.93 13.73 29.72
N THR A 4 -24.84 14.07 28.45
CA THR A 4 -24.17 13.21 27.42
C THR A 4 -22.72 13.08 27.87
N GLU A 5 -22.34 11.93 28.42
CA GLU A 5 -20.96 11.58 28.63
C GLU A 5 -20.24 11.82 27.30
N LYS A 6 -19.35 12.83 27.24
CA LYS A 6 -18.48 13.05 26.08
C LYS A 6 -17.64 11.80 25.96
N GLN A 7 -17.85 11.05 24.88
CA GLN A 7 -17.02 9.91 24.56
C GLN A 7 -15.56 10.38 24.54
N LYS A 8 -14.72 9.74 25.34
CA LYS A 8 -13.30 10.11 25.47
C LYS A 8 -12.63 9.88 24.13
N ASP A 9 -11.89 10.87 23.63
CA ASP A 9 -11.12 10.73 22.40
C ASP A 9 -10.10 9.58 22.50
N ILE A 10 -9.94 8.83 21.43
CA ILE A 10 -9.02 7.69 21.30
C ILE A 10 -7.85 8.11 20.42
N TYR A 11 -6.65 8.08 20.97
CA TYR A 11 -5.40 8.41 20.28
C TYR A 11 -4.59 7.14 20.04
N ILE A 12 -4.29 6.84 18.78
CA ILE A 12 -3.48 5.69 18.39
C ILE A 12 -2.13 6.16 17.89
N LEU A 13 -1.04 5.68 18.52
CA LEU A 13 0.30 5.80 17.98
C LEU A 13 0.53 4.67 16.97
N GLY A 14 0.56 4.99 15.68
CA GLY A 14 0.89 4.07 14.61
C GLY A 14 2.40 4.00 14.39
N ILE A 15 2.94 2.80 14.15
CA ILE A 15 4.34 2.54 13.84
C ILE A 15 4.43 1.62 12.62
N GLU A 16 5.18 2.05 11.59
CA GLU A 16 5.41 1.30 10.36
C GLU A 16 6.92 1.15 10.11
N SER A 17 7.37 -0.09 9.84
CA SER A 17 8.76 -0.39 9.49
C SER A 17 8.88 -1.65 8.62
N SER A 18 7.86 -2.02 7.86
CA SER A 18 7.80 -3.32 7.18
C SER A 18 8.76 -3.48 5.99
N CYS A 19 9.23 -2.36 5.40
CA CYS A 19 10.09 -2.40 4.22
C CYS A 19 11.22 -1.36 4.27
N ASP A 20 11.10 -0.23 3.62
CA ASP A 20 12.13 0.81 3.50
C ASP A 20 11.67 2.19 4.01
N GLU A 21 10.49 2.30 4.57
CA GLU A 21 9.99 3.48 5.29
C GLU A 21 9.97 3.22 6.80
N THR A 22 10.63 4.10 7.58
CA THR A 22 10.45 4.18 9.03
C THR A 22 9.45 5.28 9.31
N ALA A 23 8.27 4.96 9.84
CA ALA A 23 7.25 5.96 10.06
C ALA A 23 6.57 5.83 11.44
N ALA A 24 6.13 6.98 11.96
CA ALA A 24 5.26 7.07 13.12
C ALA A 24 4.17 8.12 12.89
N SER A 25 2.99 7.90 13.48
CA SER A 25 1.82 8.77 13.31
C SER A 25 0.96 8.74 14.55
N VAL A 26 0.30 9.86 14.84
CA VAL A 26 -0.78 9.91 15.82
C VAL A 26 -2.10 10.09 15.08
N VAL A 27 -3.01 9.14 15.29
CA VAL A 27 -4.35 9.14 14.71
C VAL A 27 -5.39 9.25 15.81
N LYS A 28 -6.30 10.21 15.67
CA LYS A 28 -7.40 10.46 16.60
C LYS A 28 -8.71 9.89 16.04
N ASN A 29 -9.43 9.11 16.85
CA ASN A 29 -10.75 8.56 16.55
C ASN A 29 -10.81 7.81 15.19
N GLY A 30 -9.69 7.23 14.77
CA GLY A 30 -9.56 6.36 13.60
C GLY A 30 -9.59 7.05 12.24
N ARG A 31 -9.82 8.37 12.15
CA ARG A 31 -9.93 9.08 10.86
C ARG A 31 -9.28 10.46 10.82
N GLU A 32 -8.84 10.98 11.94
CA GLU A 32 -8.16 12.27 12.04
C GLU A 32 -6.67 12.04 12.26
N VAL A 33 -5.86 12.34 11.26
CA VAL A 33 -4.40 12.22 11.32
C VAL A 33 -3.85 13.52 11.91
N LEU A 34 -3.31 13.44 13.14
CA LEU A 34 -2.71 14.59 13.81
C LEU A 34 -1.25 14.77 13.42
N SER A 35 -0.55 13.67 13.09
CA SER A 35 0.82 13.70 12.58
C SER A 35 1.06 12.48 11.70
N ASN A 36 2.02 12.58 10.76
CA ASN A 36 2.49 11.45 9.95
C ASN A 36 3.92 11.71 9.52
N VAL A 37 4.86 11.19 10.29
CA VAL A 37 6.31 11.39 10.07
C VAL A 37 6.88 10.17 9.38
N ILE A 38 7.53 10.39 8.23
CA ILE A 38 8.09 9.32 7.38
C ILE A 38 9.57 9.60 7.14
N SER A 39 10.42 8.64 7.46
CA SER A 39 11.84 8.63 7.11
C SER A 39 12.08 7.57 6.06
N SER A 40 12.05 7.97 4.76
CA SER A 40 12.21 7.06 3.63
C SER A 40 13.69 6.76 3.36
N GLN A 41 13.95 5.50 2.98
CA GLN A 41 15.26 5.00 2.59
C GLN A 41 15.42 4.88 1.06
N ILE A 42 14.44 5.36 0.26
CA ILE A 42 14.44 5.26 -1.21
C ILE A 42 15.75 5.77 -1.81
N ALA A 43 16.26 6.93 -1.33
CA ALA A 43 17.51 7.50 -1.84
C ALA A 43 18.71 6.56 -1.62
N LEU A 44 18.74 5.85 -0.49
CA LEU A 44 19.77 4.86 -0.20
C LEU A 44 19.63 3.63 -1.09
N HIS A 45 18.43 3.08 -1.18
CA HIS A 45 18.18 1.86 -1.96
C HIS A 45 18.27 2.08 -3.47
N THR A 46 18.10 3.32 -3.95
CA THR A 46 18.36 3.67 -5.35
C THR A 46 19.81 3.37 -5.77
N LEU A 47 20.78 3.50 -4.85
CA LEU A 47 22.20 3.18 -5.11
C LEU A 47 22.43 1.69 -5.40
N TYR A 48 21.55 0.83 -4.89
CA TYR A 48 21.60 -0.62 -5.06
C TYR A 48 20.62 -1.13 -6.14
N GLY A 49 19.82 -0.23 -6.71
CA GLY A 49 18.81 -0.59 -7.70
C GLY A 49 17.58 -1.31 -7.14
N GLY A 50 17.33 -1.22 -5.82
CA GLY A 50 16.20 -1.79 -5.11
C GLY A 50 16.49 -2.03 -3.64
N VAL A 51 15.50 -2.44 -2.87
CA VAL A 51 15.61 -2.63 -1.42
C VAL A 51 16.56 -3.76 -1.06
N VAL A 52 17.49 -3.46 -0.14
CA VAL A 52 18.41 -4.44 0.47
C VAL A 52 17.98 -4.68 1.92
N PRO A 53 17.41 -5.86 2.26
CA PRO A 53 16.75 -6.10 3.54
C PRO A 53 17.60 -5.82 4.78
N GLU A 54 18.88 -6.20 4.78
CA GLU A 54 19.77 -5.98 5.92
C GLU A 54 20.10 -4.50 6.13
N ILE A 55 20.27 -3.75 5.04
CA ILE A 55 20.49 -2.30 5.09
C ILE A 55 19.24 -1.61 5.64
N ALA A 56 18.06 -2.02 5.14
CA ALA A 56 16.79 -1.48 5.60
C ALA A 56 16.62 -1.67 7.12
N SER A 57 16.85 -2.88 7.63
CA SER A 57 16.74 -3.18 9.07
C SER A 57 17.64 -2.29 9.92
N ARG A 58 18.88 -2.10 9.53
CA ARG A 58 19.84 -1.24 10.26
C ARG A 58 19.41 0.23 10.26
N LYS A 59 18.85 0.71 9.15
CA LYS A 59 18.36 2.08 9.03
C LYS A 59 17.12 2.35 9.89
N HIS A 60 16.23 1.38 10.04
CA HIS A 60 15.11 1.49 10.96
C HIS A 60 15.57 1.73 12.40
N ILE A 61 16.60 0.99 12.88
CA ILE A 61 17.15 1.17 14.23
C ILE A 61 17.66 2.60 14.45
N GLU A 62 18.28 3.21 13.43
CA GLU A 62 18.79 4.57 13.54
C GLU A 62 17.68 5.63 13.62
N LYS A 63 16.47 5.33 13.12
CA LYS A 63 15.42 6.33 12.90
C LYS A 63 14.18 6.17 13.76
N ILE A 64 13.91 4.98 14.28
CA ILE A 64 12.62 4.65 14.90
C ILE A 64 12.26 5.61 16.04
N ASN A 65 13.17 5.88 16.99
CA ASN A 65 12.91 6.78 18.11
C ASN A 65 12.69 8.22 17.64
N GLN A 66 13.47 8.67 16.66
CA GLN A 66 13.38 10.03 16.15
C GLN A 66 12.02 10.30 15.49
N VAL A 67 11.50 9.34 14.70
CA VAL A 67 10.19 9.51 14.03
C VAL A 67 9.05 9.43 15.04
N ILE A 68 9.15 8.61 16.08
CA ILE A 68 8.15 8.53 17.16
C ILE A 68 8.10 9.82 17.96
N GLU A 69 9.26 10.32 18.43
CA GLU A 69 9.35 11.59 19.15
C GLU A 69 8.79 12.75 18.33
N GLN A 70 9.15 12.81 17.05
CA GLN A 70 8.66 13.85 16.15
C GLN A 70 7.15 13.73 15.92
N ALA A 71 6.62 12.51 15.74
CA ALA A 71 5.17 12.30 15.54
C ALA A 71 4.34 12.75 16.76
N LEU A 72 4.81 12.48 17.96
CA LEU A 72 4.17 12.95 19.20
C LEU A 72 4.25 14.48 19.31
N ALA A 73 5.41 15.08 19.01
CA ALA A 73 5.60 16.53 19.05
C ALA A 73 4.71 17.26 18.01
N ASP A 74 4.65 16.77 16.77
CA ASP A 74 3.83 17.34 15.71
C ASP A 74 2.32 17.23 16.01
N ALA A 75 1.92 16.16 16.70
CA ALA A 75 0.55 15.97 17.17
C ALA A 75 0.21 16.76 18.44
N HIS A 76 1.19 17.40 19.07
CA HIS A 76 1.07 18.10 20.36
C HIS A 76 0.51 17.21 21.49
N VAL A 77 0.95 15.95 21.53
CA VAL A 77 0.58 14.98 22.58
C VAL A 77 1.82 14.32 23.16
N THR A 78 1.63 13.67 24.30
CA THR A 78 2.63 12.84 24.98
C THR A 78 2.20 11.38 25.01
N LEU A 79 3.07 10.47 25.47
CA LEU A 79 2.69 9.08 25.65
C LEU A 79 1.55 8.88 26.66
N GLU A 80 1.35 9.81 27.59
CA GLU A 80 0.25 9.77 28.56
C GLU A 80 -1.12 9.95 27.91
N ASP A 81 -1.18 10.62 26.74
CA ASP A 81 -2.39 10.85 25.98
C ASP A 81 -2.73 9.65 25.06
N ILE A 82 -1.75 8.80 24.74
CA ILE A 82 -1.92 7.67 23.83
C ILE A 82 -2.76 6.57 24.45
N THR A 83 -3.81 6.17 23.73
CA THR A 83 -4.75 5.13 24.15
C THR A 83 -4.27 3.72 23.79
N ALA A 84 -3.64 3.56 22.63
CA ALA A 84 -3.05 2.29 22.19
C ALA A 84 -1.90 2.53 21.19
N ILE A 85 -1.00 1.56 21.10
CA ILE A 85 0.11 1.52 20.13
C ILE A 85 -0.24 0.49 19.08
N ALA A 86 -0.33 0.93 17.82
CA ALA A 86 -0.53 0.07 16.66
C ALA A 86 0.78 -0.11 15.91
N VAL A 87 1.17 -1.35 15.63
CA VAL A 87 2.44 -1.63 14.94
C VAL A 87 2.27 -2.67 13.86
N THR A 88 2.88 -2.46 12.72
CA THR A 88 2.94 -3.47 11.66
C THR A 88 3.80 -4.65 12.10
N TYR A 89 3.18 -5.86 12.12
CA TYR A 89 3.90 -7.09 12.45
C TYR A 89 4.04 -8.05 11.27
N GLY A 90 3.42 -7.74 10.14
CA GLY A 90 3.48 -8.50 8.89
C GLY A 90 2.42 -8.06 7.88
N PRO A 91 2.58 -8.49 6.61
CA PRO A 91 3.80 -9.01 6.02
C PRO A 91 4.89 -7.95 5.83
N GLY A 92 6.13 -8.39 5.53
CA GLY A 92 7.26 -7.48 5.28
C GLY A 92 8.63 -8.14 5.49
N LEU A 93 9.67 -7.32 5.46
CA LEU A 93 11.04 -7.76 5.72
C LEU A 93 11.21 -8.07 7.21
N VAL A 94 11.57 -9.31 7.55
CA VAL A 94 11.59 -9.78 8.95
C VAL A 94 12.44 -8.88 9.87
N GLY A 95 13.64 -8.49 9.44
CA GLY A 95 14.53 -7.64 10.25
C GLY A 95 13.98 -6.22 10.42
N ALA A 96 13.30 -5.69 9.42
CA ALA A 96 12.65 -4.39 9.45
C ALA A 96 11.43 -4.40 10.38
N LEU A 97 10.53 -5.39 10.23
CA LEU A 97 9.37 -5.61 11.11
C LEU A 97 9.78 -5.72 12.59
N LEU A 98 10.86 -6.49 12.86
CA LEU A 98 11.36 -6.68 14.24
C LEU A 98 11.74 -5.38 14.91
N VAL A 99 12.21 -4.36 14.18
CA VAL A 99 12.55 -3.06 14.77
C VAL A 99 11.29 -2.38 15.30
N GLY A 100 10.26 -2.20 14.46
CA GLY A 100 9.01 -1.58 14.90
C GLY A 100 8.30 -2.36 16.00
N VAL A 101 8.22 -3.70 15.87
CA VAL A 101 7.60 -4.57 16.89
C VAL A 101 8.32 -4.49 18.22
N SER A 102 9.67 -4.48 18.22
CA SER A 102 10.44 -4.39 19.45
C SER A 102 10.26 -3.05 20.14
N GLU A 103 10.28 -1.96 19.38
CA GLU A 103 10.06 -0.61 19.89
C GLU A 103 8.66 -0.43 20.48
N ALA A 104 7.63 -0.85 19.74
CA ALA A 104 6.25 -0.80 20.21
C ALA A 104 6.04 -1.61 21.50
N LYS A 105 6.67 -2.80 21.61
CA LYS A 105 6.65 -3.61 22.83
C LYS A 105 7.38 -2.94 23.99
N ALA A 106 8.52 -2.29 23.74
CA ALA A 106 9.28 -1.59 24.76
C ALA A 106 8.49 -0.42 25.34
N ILE A 107 7.85 0.40 24.48
CA ILE A 107 7.00 1.51 24.92
C ILE A 107 5.79 0.98 25.70
N SER A 108 5.09 -0.04 25.15
CA SER A 108 3.93 -0.66 25.81
C SER A 108 4.31 -1.23 27.20
N PHE A 109 5.45 -1.89 27.30
CA PHE A 109 5.93 -2.46 28.57
C PHE A 109 6.24 -1.37 29.62
N ALA A 110 6.89 -0.29 29.17
CA ALA A 110 7.29 0.79 30.09
C ALA A 110 6.12 1.64 30.56
N THR A 111 5.08 1.81 29.72
CA THR A 111 3.95 2.73 29.98
C THR A 111 2.65 2.04 30.37
N GLY A 112 2.53 0.73 30.10
CA GLY A 112 1.27 0.00 30.24
C GLY A 112 0.24 0.27 29.13
N ILE A 113 0.58 1.04 28.09
CA ILE A 113 -0.30 1.33 26.96
C ILE A 113 -0.56 0.03 26.17
N PRO A 114 -1.83 -0.32 25.86
CA PRO A 114 -2.18 -1.51 25.10
C PRO A 114 -1.49 -1.57 23.73
N LEU A 115 -1.01 -2.77 23.36
CA LEU A 115 -0.40 -3.05 22.06
C LEU A 115 -1.41 -3.69 21.10
N VAL A 116 -1.38 -3.27 19.83
CA VAL A 116 -2.20 -3.80 18.75
C VAL A 116 -1.31 -4.13 17.54
N GLY A 117 -1.19 -5.40 17.21
CA GLY A 117 -0.54 -5.83 15.96
C GLY A 117 -1.45 -5.55 14.77
N VAL A 118 -0.91 -4.92 13.73
CA VAL A 118 -1.63 -4.56 12.51
C VAL A 118 -1.02 -5.25 11.31
N HIS A 119 -1.85 -5.76 10.44
CA HIS A 119 -1.44 -6.32 9.15
C HIS A 119 -1.17 -5.17 8.15
N HIS A 120 0.00 -5.16 7.51
CA HIS A 120 0.42 -4.09 6.59
C HIS A 120 -0.60 -3.79 5.48
N ILE A 121 -1.16 -4.84 4.86
CA ILE A 121 -2.16 -4.68 3.78
C ILE A 121 -3.49 -4.13 4.31
N GLU A 122 -3.88 -4.48 5.54
CA GLU A 122 -5.04 -3.85 6.21
C GLU A 122 -4.81 -2.35 6.42
N GLY A 123 -3.55 -1.98 6.73
CA GLY A 123 -3.14 -0.58 6.77
C GLY A 123 -3.42 0.13 5.44
N HIS A 124 -2.93 -0.40 4.32
CA HIS A 124 -3.18 0.19 3.01
C HIS A 124 -4.67 0.35 2.69
N ILE A 125 -5.51 -0.65 2.97
CA ILE A 125 -6.96 -0.54 2.78
C ILE A 125 -7.52 0.58 3.65
N SER A 126 -7.10 0.63 4.92
CA SER A 126 -7.57 1.59 5.92
C SER A 126 -7.16 3.03 5.63
N ALA A 127 -6.09 3.25 4.85
CA ALA A 127 -5.70 4.59 4.38
C ALA A 127 -6.83 5.33 3.65
N ASN A 128 -7.74 4.58 3.00
CA ASN A 128 -8.90 5.18 2.34
C ASN A 128 -9.86 5.88 3.34
N PHE A 129 -9.90 5.46 4.59
CA PHE A 129 -10.79 6.06 5.60
C PHE A 129 -10.30 7.41 6.11
N ILE A 130 -9.05 7.80 5.85
CA ILE A 130 -8.46 9.06 6.29
C ILE A 130 -9.19 10.24 5.64
N GLU A 131 -9.31 10.23 4.33
CA GLU A 131 -9.82 11.35 3.54
C GLU A 131 -11.27 11.14 3.09
N ASN A 132 -11.68 9.89 2.89
CA ASN A 132 -13.03 9.55 2.43
C ASN A 132 -13.94 9.22 3.62
N LYS A 133 -14.46 10.27 4.27
CA LYS A 133 -15.25 10.15 5.51
C LYS A 133 -16.55 9.35 5.34
N GLU A 134 -17.11 9.35 4.13
CA GLU A 134 -18.32 8.64 3.74
C GLU A 134 -18.09 7.17 3.36
N LEU A 135 -16.81 6.77 3.17
CA LEU A 135 -16.52 5.39 2.84
C LEU A 135 -16.72 4.49 4.06
N GLU A 136 -17.62 3.54 3.91
CA GLU A 136 -17.93 2.50 4.90
C GLU A 136 -18.05 1.15 4.20
N PRO A 137 -17.68 0.04 4.85
CA PRO A 137 -17.94 -1.29 4.33
C PRO A 137 -19.45 -1.52 4.07
N PRO A 138 -19.85 -2.46 3.19
CA PRO A 138 -18.95 -3.25 2.33
C PRO A 138 -18.54 -2.51 1.06
N PHE A 139 -17.32 -2.83 0.57
CA PHE A 139 -16.81 -2.35 -0.72
C PHE A 139 -15.72 -3.29 -1.26
N ILE A 140 -15.35 -3.14 -2.55
CA ILE A 140 -14.18 -3.83 -3.11
C ILE A 140 -12.99 -2.88 -3.11
N CYS A 141 -11.81 -3.39 -2.72
CA CYS A 141 -10.55 -2.67 -2.76
C CYS A 141 -9.53 -3.40 -3.62
N LEU A 142 -8.96 -2.71 -4.59
CA LEU A 142 -7.73 -3.14 -5.26
C LEU A 142 -6.53 -2.65 -4.44
N VAL A 143 -5.81 -3.57 -3.83
CA VAL A 143 -4.53 -3.27 -3.19
C VAL A 143 -3.41 -3.60 -4.17
N ALA A 144 -2.71 -2.58 -4.67
CA ALA A 144 -1.61 -2.74 -5.61
C ALA A 144 -0.37 -1.98 -5.12
N SER A 145 0.69 -2.72 -4.80
CA SER A 145 1.94 -2.20 -4.24
C SER A 145 3.16 -2.87 -4.90
N GLY A 146 4.35 -2.61 -4.38
CA GLY A 146 5.58 -3.26 -4.82
C GLY A 146 5.56 -4.79 -4.67
N GLY A 147 4.97 -5.30 -3.59
CA GLY A 147 4.95 -6.74 -3.28
C GLY A 147 3.59 -7.42 -3.41
N HIS A 148 2.50 -6.66 -3.56
CA HIS A 148 1.15 -7.20 -3.52
C HIS A 148 0.28 -6.65 -4.64
N SER A 149 -0.57 -7.53 -5.21
CA SER A 149 -1.66 -7.15 -6.10
C SER A 149 -2.85 -8.05 -5.76
N HIS A 150 -3.78 -7.50 -4.96
CA HIS A 150 -4.94 -8.23 -4.44
C HIS A 150 -6.24 -7.47 -4.75
N LEU A 151 -7.28 -8.21 -5.13
CA LEU A 151 -8.66 -7.75 -5.05
C LEU A 151 -9.27 -8.29 -3.76
N VAL A 152 -9.82 -7.39 -2.95
CA VAL A 152 -10.30 -7.68 -1.60
C VAL A 152 -11.73 -7.17 -1.45
N VAL A 153 -12.63 -8.02 -0.98
CA VAL A 153 -13.92 -7.58 -0.45
C VAL A 153 -13.69 -7.18 1.01
N VAL A 154 -13.92 -5.92 1.32
CA VAL A 154 -13.96 -5.39 2.69
C VAL A 154 -15.40 -5.54 3.16
N LYS A 155 -15.67 -6.54 4.01
CA LYS A 155 -17.03 -6.87 4.48
C LYS A 155 -17.47 -5.96 5.61
N GLU A 156 -16.55 -5.79 6.56
CA GLU A 156 -16.65 -4.90 7.73
C GLU A 156 -15.26 -4.34 8.03
N TYR A 157 -15.16 -3.38 8.93
CA TYR A 157 -13.85 -2.91 9.41
C TYR A 157 -13.07 -4.08 10.01
N GLY A 158 -11.87 -4.38 9.49
CA GLY A 158 -11.04 -5.51 9.90
C GLY A 158 -11.56 -6.89 9.47
N GLU A 159 -12.47 -6.97 8.47
CA GLU A 159 -12.94 -8.23 7.89
C GLU A 159 -12.76 -8.22 6.37
N TYR A 160 -11.86 -9.07 5.92
CA TYR A 160 -11.37 -9.06 4.54
C TYR A 160 -11.52 -10.43 3.89
N GLU A 161 -11.87 -10.44 2.60
CA GLU A 161 -11.86 -11.64 1.77
C GLU A 161 -11.08 -11.36 0.48
N ILE A 162 -9.98 -12.09 0.27
CA ILE A 162 -9.22 -12.00 -0.99
C ILE A 162 -9.98 -12.80 -2.04
N ILE A 163 -10.45 -12.12 -3.08
CA ILE A 163 -11.18 -12.71 -4.21
C ILE A 163 -10.29 -12.89 -5.44
N GLY A 164 -9.22 -12.11 -5.55
CA GLY A 164 -8.23 -12.20 -6.61
C GLY A 164 -6.85 -11.76 -6.14
N ARG A 165 -5.82 -12.31 -6.77
CA ARG A 165 -4.41 -11.98 -6.45
C ARG A 165 -3.52 -12.16 -7.67
N THR A 166 -2.32 -11.57 -7.61
CA THR A 166 -1.33 -11.93 -8.64
C THR A 166 -0.84 -13.36 -8.46
N ARG A 167 -0.60 -14.04 -9.57
CA ARG A 167 -0.04 -15.41 -9.63
C ARG A 167 1.48 -15.40 -9.78
N ASP A 168 2.06 -14.24 -10.03
CA ASP A 168 3.49 -14.07 -10.25
C ASP A 168 3.96 -12.70 -9.73
N ASP A 169 4.62 -11.88 -10.54
CA ASP A 169 5.07 -10.54 -10.13
C ASP A 169 3.89 -9.67 -9.68
N ALA A 170 4.08 -8.85 -8.65
CA ALA A 170 3.12 -7.79 -8.32
C ALA A 170 3.19 -6.65 -9.37
N ALA A 171 2.11 -5.86 -9.48
CA ALA A 171 2.07 -4.76 -10.43
C ALA A 171 3.22 -3.76 -10.23
N GLY A 172 3.51 -3.35 -8.99
CA GLY A 172 4.62 -2.44 -8.70
C GLY A 172 5.98 -3.05 -9.02
N GLU A 173 6.17 -4.33 -8.73
CA GLU A 173 7.39 -5.06 -9.12
C GLU A 173 7.57 -5.11 -10.64
N ALA A 174 6.48 -5.28 -11.41
CA ALA A 174 6.52 -5.23 -12.87
C ALA A 174 6.93 -3.83 -13.37
N PHE A 175 6.40 -2.76 -12.76
CA PHE A 175 6.83 -1.39 -13.04
C PHE A 175 8.33 -1.20 -12.78
N ASP A 176 8.86 -1.67 -11.66
CA ASP A 176 10.28 -1.53 -11.31
C ASP A 176 11.19 -2.32 -12.27
N LYS A 177 10.79 -3.53 -12.63
CA LYS A 177 11.55 -4.38 -13.57
C LYS A 177 11.59 -3.78 -14.98
N VAL A 178 10.46 -3.28 -15.47
CA VAL A 178 10.38 -2.65 -16.80
C VAL A 178 11.11 -1.31 -16.81
N ALA A 179 10.94 -0.47 -15.78
CA ALA A 179 11.69 0.79 -15.67
C ALA A 179 13.20 0.58 -15.73
N ARG A 180 13.69 -0.46 -15.03
CA ARG A 180 15.11 -0.83 -15.08
C ARG A 180 15.52 -1.27 -16.48
N ALA A 181 14.71 -2.08 -17.16
CA ALA A 181 15.01 -2.59 -18.50
C ALA A 181 15.07 -1.47 -19.56
N ILE A 182 14.26 -0.42 -19.43
CA ILE A 182 14.28 0.74 -20.32
C ILE A 182 15.19 1.88 -19.82
N GLY A 183 16.04 1.64 -18.79
CA GLY A 183 17.04 2.59 -18.32
C GLY A 183 16.53 3.72 -17.42
N LEU A 184 15.29 3.65 -16.89
CA LEU A 184 14.75 4.65 -15.97
C LEU A 184 15.21 4.45 -14.51
N GLY A 185 15.61 3.23 -14.13
CA GLY A 185 16.08 2.90 -12.78
C GLY A 185 14.96 2.79 -11.75
N TYR A 186 15.30 2.92 -10.45
CA TYR A 186 14.42 2.75 -9.30
C TYR A 186 14.10 4.10 -8.60
N PRO A 187 12.91 4.30 -8.01
CA PRO A 187 11.70 3.49 -8.13
C PRO A 187 11.05 3.61 -9.53
N GLY A 188 10.54 2.49 -10.07
CA GLY A 188 10.09 2.42 -11.45
C GLY A 188 8.71 3.04 -11.70
N GLY A 189 7.75 2.80 -10.79
CA GLY A 189 6.38 3.27 -10.95
C GLY A 189 6.26 4.76 -11.27
N PRO A 190 6.78 5.66 -10.42
CA PRO A 190 6.69 7.11 -10.65
C PRO A 190 7.43 7.57 -11.92
N LYS A 191 8.54 6.88 -12.27
CA LYS A 191 9.32 7.24 -13.46
C LYS A 191 8.62 6.83 -14.75
N ILE A 192 8.01 5.64 -14.79
CA ILE A 192 7.18 5.21 -15.91
C ILE A 192 5.96 6.13 -16.04
N ASP A 193 5.26 6.43 -14.95
CA ASP A 193 4.09 7.34 -14.98
C ASP A 193 4.45 8.73 -15.52
N LYS A 194 5.65 9.23 -15.21
CA LYS A 194 6.13 10.50 -15.73
C LYS A 194 6.45 10.43 -17.22
N VAL A 195 7.26 9.44 -17.64
CA VAL A 195 7.76 9.33 -19.02
C VAL A 195 6.65 8.92 -20.00
N SER A 196 5.70 8.10 -19.56
CA SER A 196 4.57 7.66 -20.37
C SER A 196 3.67 8.80 -20.88
N LYS A 197 3.68 9.96 -20.22
CA LYS A 197 2.92 11.15 -20.65
C LYS A 197 3.42 11.75 -21.97
N GLU A 198 4.64 11.46 -22.34
CA GLU A 198 5.29 11.94 -23.57
C GLU A 198 5.20 10.89 -24.70
N GLY A 199 4.72 9.67 -24.39
CA GLY A 199 4.65 8.55 -25.32
C GLY A 199 3.24 8.26 -25.86
N ASN A 200 3.19 7.47 -26.94
CA ASN A 200 1.96 6.96 -27.50
C ASN A 200 1.61 5.60 -26.83
N PRO A 201 0.49 5.49 -26.09
CA PRO A 201 0.09 4.25 -25.41
C PRO A 201 -0.33 3.12 -26.36
N ASP A 202 -0.55 3.41 -27.64
CA ASP A 202 -0.92 2.46 -28.69
C ASP A 202 0.22 2.14 -29.67
N ALA A 203 1.43 2.65 -29.41
CA ALA A 203 2.61 2.41 -30.26
C ALA A 203 3.01 0.93 -30.28
N ILE A 204 2.87 0.22 -29.16
CA ILE A 204 3.27 -1.17 -29.01
C ILE A 204 2.14 -1.96 -28.35
N HIS A 205 1.67 -2.99 -29.04
CA HIS A 205 0.60 -3.84 -28.51
C HIS A 205 1.19 -4.94 -27.60
N PHE A 206 1.25 -4.66 -26.29
CA PHE A 206 1.64 -5.66 -25.30
C PHE A 206 0.45 -6.54 -24.88
N PRO A 207 0.67 -7.82 -24.54
CA PRO A 207 -0.41 -8.74 -24.16
C PRO A 207 -1.03 -8.37 -22.82
N ARG A 208 -2.33 -8.68 -22.67
CA ARG A 208 -3.07 -8.66 -21.40
C ARG A 208 -3.35 -10.10 -21.03
N ALA A 209 -2.67 -10.59 -20.02
CA ALA A 209 -2.83 -11.97 -19.61
C ALA A 209 -4.21 -12.19 -18.96
N ALA A 210 -4.91 -13.23 -19.37
CA ALA A 210 -6.06 -13.77 -18.66
C ALA A 210 -5.62 -14.99 -17.85
N VAL A 211 -6.04 -15.07 -16.59
CA VAL A 211 -5.77 -16.22 -15.72
C VAL A 211 -6.98 -17.14 -15.77
N ALA A 212 -6.79 -18.34 -16.31
CA ALA A 212 -7.91 -19.26 -16.57
C ALA A 212 -8.55 -19.85 -15.29
N GLU A 213 -7.81 -19.92 -14.19
CA GLU A 213 -8.26 -20.55 -12.95
C GLU A 213 -9.16 -19.64 -12.10
N ASN A 214 -8.95 -18.34 -12.15
CA ASN A 214 -9.75 -17.34 -11.45
C ASN A 214 -9.76 -16.03 -12.25
N GLU A 215 -10.94 -15.61 -12.67
CA GLU A 215 -11.15 -14.41 -13.49
C GLU A 215 -10.81 -13.08 -12.80
N TYR A 216 -10.58 -13.10 -11.48
CA TYR A 216 -10.16 -11.94 -10.69
C TYR A 216 -8.64 -11.91 -10.44
N ASP A 217 -7.92 -12.95 -10.82
CA ASP A 217 -6.47 -13.01 -10.62
C ASP A 217 -5.71 -12.22 -11.68
N PHE A 218 -4.50 -11.81 -11.32
CA PHE A 218 -3.58 -11.07 -12.21
C PHE A 218 -2.35 -11.91 -12.56
N SER A 219 -1.70 -11.56 -13.68
CA SER A 219 -0.38 -12.06 -14.04
C SER A 219 0.37 -10.97 -14.81
N PHE A 220 1.53 -10.56 -14.31
CA PHE A 220 2.35 -9.50 -14.90
C PHE A 220 3.67 -10.02 -15.47
N SER A 221 4.12 -11.23 -15.16
CA SER A 221 5.39 -11.78 -15.64
C SER A 221 5.42 -11.97 -17.16
N GLY A 222 4.30 -12.35 -17.76
CA GLY A 222 4.15 -12.45 -19.20
C GLY A 222 4.26 -11.10 -19.91
N LEU A 223 3.69 -10.06 -19.32
CA LEU A 223 3.80 -8.69 -19.82
C LEU A 223 5.25 -8.18 -19.76
N LYS A 224 5.93 -8.37 -18.62
CA LYS A 224 7.36 -8.06 -18.48
C LYS A 224 8.20 -8.76 -19.57
N SER A 225 7.96 -10.07 -19.76
CA SER A 225 8.69 -10.85 -20.78
C SER A 225 8.44 -10.31 -22.19
N ALA A 226 7.22 -9.89 -22.51
CA ALA A 226 6.88 -9.28 -23.80
C ALA A 226 7.64 -7.96 -24.01
N VAL A 227 7.76 -7.11 -22.98
CA VAL A 227 8.58 -5.89 -23.06
C VAL A 227 10.03 -6.22 -23.32
N LEU A 228 10.63 -7.15 -22.57
CA LEU A 228 12.03 -7.55 -22.77
C LEU A 228 12.28 -8.12 -24.17
N ASN A 229 11.37 -8.95 -24.68
CA ASN A 229 11.45 -9.49 -26.03
C ASN A 229 11.36 -8.39 -27.11
N TYR A 230 10.50 -7.41 -26.92
CA TYR A 230 10.41 -6.24 -27.80
C TYR A 230 11.74 -5.46 -27.84
N LEU A 231 12.28 -5.13 -26.66
CA LEU A 231 13.56 -4.41 -26.55
C LEU A 231 14.72 -5.16 -27.22
N ASN A 232 14.83 -6.47 -26.97
CA ASN A 232 15.83 -7.33 -27.61
C ASN A 232 15.62 -7.38 -29.13
N GLY A 233 14.38 -7.46 -29.61
CA GLY A 233 14.06 -7.44 -31.03
C GLY A 233 14.52 -6.16 -31.73
N CYS A 234 14.26 -4.99 -31.13
CA CYS A 234 14.74 -3.70 -31.64
C CYS A 234 16.27 -3.64 -31.68
N GLN A 235 16.91 -4.08 -30.58
CA GLN A 235 18.38 -4.10 -30.51
C GLN A 235 19.01 -4.99 -31.60
N MET A 236 18.46 -6.17 -31.84
CA MET A 236 18.94 -7.09 -32.89
C MET A 236 18.78 -6.53 -34.29
N LYS A 237 17.76 -5.71 -34.53
CA LYS A 237 17.52 -5.06 -35.82
C LYS A 237 18.21 -3.72 -35.98
N GLY A 238 18.84 -3.19 -34.92
CA GLY A 238 19.41 -1.84 -34.92
C GLY A 238 18.36 -0.74 -34.96
N GLU A 239 17.11 -1.02 -34.52
CA GLU A 239 16.03 -0.05 -34.44
C GLU A 239 16.17 0.78 -33.16
N GLU A 240 15.90 2.08 -33.25
CA GLU A 240 15.89 2.99 -32.09
C GLU A 240 14.67 2.70 -31.21
N ILE A 241 14.89 2.64 -29.90
CA ILE A 241 13.83 2.41 -28.90
C ILE A 241 13.32 3.75 -28.41
N ASN A 242 12.05 4.07 -28.71
CA ASN A 242 11.38 5.19 -28.07
C ASN A 242 10.95 4.79 -26.64
N GLN A 243 11.72 5.25 -25.64
CA GLN A 243 11.50 4.94 -24.23
C GLN A 243 10.11 5.39 -23.74
N ALA A 244 9.61 6.53 -24.22
CA ALA A 244 8.31 7.07 -23.85
C ALA A 244 7.15 6.19 -24.37
N ASP A 245 7.26 5.71 -25.62
CA ASP A 245 6.26 4.81 -26.21
C ASP A 245 6.22 3.45 -25.51
N VAL A 246 7.39 2.89 -25.14
CA VAL A 246 7.46 1.65 -24.38
C VAL A 246 6.82 1.83 -23.00
N ALA A 247 7.15 2.93 -22.31
CA ALA A 247 6.57 3.25 -20.99
C ALA A 247 5.05 3.43 -21.07
N ALA A 248 4.55 4.17 -22.05
CA ALA A 248 3.13 4.43 -22.24
C ALA A 248 2.34 3.15 -22.59
N SER A 249 2.86 2.36 -23.53
CA SER A 249 2.20 1.10 -23.95
C SER A 249 2.21 0.04 -22.85
N PHE A 250 3.31 -0.05 -22.08
CA PHE A 250 3.38 -0.93 -20.91
C PHE A 250 2.40 -0.50 -19.83
N GLN A 251 2.41 0.79 -19.44
CA GLN A 251 1.50 1.32 -18.43
C GLN A 251 0.04 1.10 -18.81
N LYS A 252 -0.32 1.37 -20.07
CA LYS A 252 -1.67 1.08 -20.57
C LYS A 252 -2.04 -0.39 -20.38
N ALA A 253 -1.15 -1.33 -20.71
CA ALA A 253 -1.44 -2.75 -20.54
C ALA A 253 -1.68 -3.14 -19.08
N VAL A 254 -0.89 -2.60 -18.13
CA VAL A 254 -1.11 -2.82 -16.69
C VAL A 254 -2.43 -2.24 -16.25
N VAL A 255 -2.72 -0.97 -16.63
CA VAL A 255 -3.95 -0.28 -16.26
C VAL A 255 -5.18 -1.02 -16.80
N ASP A 256 -5.17 -1.43 -18.07
CA ASP A 256 -6.27 -2.18 -18.69
C ASP A 256 -6.59 -3.47 -17.91
N MET A 257 -5.56 -4.23 -17.48
CA MET A 257 -5.75 -5.45 -16.69
C MET A 257 -6.31 -5.15 -15.30
N LEU A 258 -5.73 -4.17 -14.58
CA LEU A 258 -6.20 -3.82 -13.24
C LEU A 258 -7.65 -3.32 -13.25
N VAL A 259 -8.00 -2.46 -14.20
CA VAL A 259 -9.36 -1.89 -14.33
C VAL A 259 -10.38 -2.97 -14.71
N SER A 260 -10.08 -3.79 -15.74
CA SER A 260 -11.03 -4.80 -16.22
C SER A 260 -11.39 -5.83 -15.15
N HIS A 261 -10.38 -6.40 -14.45
CA HIS A 261 -10.62 -7.41 -13.42
C HIS A 261 -11.32 -6.81 -12.19
N SER A 262 -10.93 -5.59 -11.78
CA SER A 262 -11.55 -4.92 -10.63
C SER A 262 -13.03 -4.62 -10.88
N LEU A 263 -13.37 -4.05 -12.03
CA LEU A 263 -14.76 -3.71 -12.34
C LEU A 263 -15.62 -4.95 -12.64
N HIS A 264 -15.00 -6.03 -13.14
CA HIS A 264 -15.67 -7.31 -13.25
C HIS A 264 -16.07 -7.84 -11.86
N ALA A 265 -15.15 -7.78 -10.88
CA ALA A 265 -15.42 -8.16 -9.51
C ALA A 265 -16.52 -7.28 -8.87
N VAL A 266 -16.45 -5.95 -9.01
CA VAL A 266 -17.48 -5.03 -8.48
C VAL A 266 -18.87 -5.41 -8.99
N LYS A 267 -18.99 -5.70 -10.27
CA LYS A 267 -20.25 -6.12 -10.90
C LYS A 267 -20.73 -7.47 -10.37
N ALA A 268 -19.84 -8.47 -10.27
CA ALA A 268 -20.18 -9.82 -9.86
C ALA A 268 -20.64 -9.88 -8.39
N TYR A 269 -20.03 -9.06 -7.52
CA TYR A 269 -20.41 -8.96 -6.10
C TYR A 269 -21.60 -8.01 -5.85
N GLY A 270 -22.10 -7.34 -6.88
CA GLY A 270 -23.26 -6.44 -6.75
C GLY A 270 -22.99 -5.21 -5.86
N LEU A 271 -21.73 -4.82 -5.71
CA LEU A 271 -21.33 -3.65 -4.92
C LEU A 271 -21.26 -2.40 -5.82
N ASN A 272 -21.43 -1.24 -5.23
CA ASN A 272 -21.39 0.06 -5.92
C ASN A 272 -20.32 1.01 -5.34
N LYS A 273 -19.45 0.51 -4.47
CA LYS A 273 -18.30 1.22 -3.90
C LYS A 273 -17.03 0.45 -4.24
N PHE A 274 -16.06 1.18 -4.76
CA PHE A 274 -14.75 0.64 -5.13
C PHE A 274 -13.63 1.57 -4.66
N ALA A 275 -12.57 1.00 -4.11
CA ALA A 275 -11.41 1.74 -3.64
C ALA A 275 -10.11 1.17 -4.22
N ILE A 276 -9.09 1.99 -4.33
CA ILE A 276 -7.72 1.55 -4.60
C ILE A 276 -6.80 1.91 -3.46
N ALA A 277 -5.75 1.11 -3.24
CA ALA A 277 -4.78 1.27 -2.16
C ALA A 277 -3.40 0.75 -2.57
N GLY A 278 -2.37 1.13 -1.81
CA GLY A 278 -0.98 0.77 -2.08
C GLY A 278 -0.29 1.73 -3.04
N GLY A 279 1.04 1.61 -3.17
CA GLY A 279 1.87 2.56 -3.91
C GLY A 279 1.47 2.75 -5.38
N VAL A 280 0.98 1.69 -6.05
CA VAL A 280 0.51 1.76 -7.45
C VAL A 280 -0.77 2.59 -7.57
N ALA A 281 -1.57 2.75 -6.51
CA ALA A 281 -2.71 3.64 -6.47
C ALA A 281 -2.35 5.13 -6.65
N SER A 282 -1.07 5.49 -6.56
CA SER A 282 -0.58 6.84 -6.89
C SER A 282 -0.44 7.08 -8.40
N ASN A 283 -0.49 6.04 -9.23
CA ASN A 283 -0.31 6.15 -10.68
C ASN A 283 -1.43 6.98 -11.31
N SER A 284 -1.07 8.03 -12.04
CA SER A 284 -2.03 9.01 -12.57
C SER A 284 -2.96 8.41 -13.63
N SER A 285 -2.43 7.53 -14.49
CA SER A 285 -3.23 6.88 -15.54
C SER A 285 -4.21 5.86 -14.96
N LEU A 286 -3.80 5.14 -13.90
CA LEU A 286 -4.69 4.20 -13.20
C LEU A 286 -5.87 4.93 -12.55
N ARG A 287 -5.61 6.04 -11.86
CA ARG A 287 -6.66 6.87 -11.25
C ARG A 287 -7.63 7.39 -12.30
N ALA A 288 -7.13 8.01 -13.35
CA ALA A 288 -7.96 8.55 -14.42
C ALA A 288 -8.83 7.48 -15.08
N ALA A 289 -8.27 6.28 -15.34
CA ALA A 289 -9.02 5.18 -15.91
C ALA A 289 -10.14 4.67 -14.97
N PHE A 290 -9.89 4.57 -13.66
CA PHE A 290 -10.93 4.20 -12.70
C PHE A 290 -11.98 5.29 -12.52
N GLU A 291 -11.60 6.57 -12.48
CA GLU A 291 -12.55 7.69 -12.43
C GLU A 291 -13.53 7.65 -13.61
N GLU A 292 -13.00 7.49 -14.82
CA GLU A 292 -13.80 7.40 -16.05
C GLU A 292 -14.72 6.20 -16.04
N GLU A 293 -14.19 5.01 -15.78
CA GLU A 293 -14.92 3.74 -15.89
C GLU A 293 -15.93 3.52 -14.76
N CYS A 294 -15.61 3.95 -13.54
CA CYS A 294 -16.55 3.95 -12.42
C CYS A 294 -17.67 4.97 -12.63
N GLY A 295 -17.34 6.16 -13.15
CA GLY A 295 -18.34 7.18 -13.50
C GLY A 295 -19.36 6.68 -14.51
N LYS A 296 -18.93 5.98 -15.57
CA LYS A 296 -19.81 5.37 -16.57
C LYS A 296 -20.79 4.33 -15.99
N ARG A 297 -20.45 3.72 -14.85
CA ARG A 297 -21.18 2.62 -14.21
C ARG A 297 -21.91 3.02 -12.93
N ASN A 298 -21.86 4.30 -12.54
CA ASN A 298 -22.38 4.81 -11.27
C ASN A 298 -21.81 4.07 -10.06
N ILE A 299 -20.50 3.76 -10.08
CA ILE A 299 -19.74 3.19 -8.99
C ILE A 299 -19.05 4.35 -8.25
N ALA A 300 -19.24 4.45 -6.94
CA ALA A 300 -18.50 5.41 -6.13
C ALA A 300 -17.04 4.96 -6.01
N PHE A 301 -16.12 5.78 -6.52
CA PHE A 301 -14.69 5.49 -6.55
C PHE A 301 -13.94 6.28 -5.48
N TYR A 302 -13.06 5.59 -4.75
CA TYR A 302 -12.28 6.14 -3.65
C TYR A 302 -10.80 5.82 -3.79
N HIS A 303 -9.96 6.77 -3.43
CA HIS A 303 -8.52 6.57 -3.33
C HIS A 303 -7.93 7.53 -2.31
N PRO A 304 -6.83 7.17 -1.62
CA PRO A 304 -6.11 8.10 -0.76
C PRO A 304 -5.29 9.09 -1.59
N SER A 305 -4.92 10.24 -1.01
CA SER A 305 -3.89 11.11 -1.59
C SER A 305 -2.53 10.37 -1.68
N PRO A 306 -1.61 10.81 -2.55
CA PRO A 306 -0.35 10.10 -2.78
C PRO A 306 0.47 9.80 -1.51
N ILE A 307 0.43 10.70 -0.52
CA ILE A 307 1.17 10.53 0.74
C ILE A 307 0.66 9.33 1.57
N PHE A 308 -0.62 8.96 1.43
CA PHE A 308 -1.22 7.83 2.13
C PHE A 308 -1.30 6.56 1.27
N CYS A 309 -0.90 6.62 0.00
CA CYS A 309 -0.80 5.43 -0.87
C CYS A 309 0.46 4.61 -0.61
N THR A 310 1.59 5.28 -0.32
CA THR A 310 2.86 4.63 0.02
C THR A 310 2.90 4.26 1.50
N ASP A 311 3.91 3.50 1.92
CA ASP A 311 4.07 3.06 3.29
C ASP A 311 4.15 4.27 4.24
N ASN A 312 3.28 4.29 5.23
CA ASN A 312 3.16 5.36 6.21
C ASN A 312 2.52 4.83 7.51
N ALA A 313 2.71 5.52 8.61
CA ALA A 313 2.19 5.06 9.89
C ALA A 313 0.74 5.51 10.16
N ALA A 314 0.22 6.51 9.44
CA ALA A 314 -1.18 6.91 9.60
C ALA A 314 -2.13 5.77 9.20
N MET A 315 -1.83 5.05 8.13
CA MET A 315 -2.60 3.87 7.70
C MET A 315 -2.63 2.79 8.78
N ILE A 316 -1.52 2.61 9.51
CA ILE A 316 -1.41 1.64 10.60
C ILE A 316 -2.17 2.12 11.84
N GLY A 317 -2.11 3.42 12.15
CA GLY A 317 -2.89 4.02 13.22
C GLY A 317 -4.41 3.89 12.99
N VAL A 318 -4.87 4.09 11.75
CA VAL A 318 -6.28 3.91 11.36
C VAL A 318 -6.71 2.45 11.49
N ALA A 319 -5.97 1.51 10.92
CA ALA A 319 -6.26 0.07 11.05
C ALA A 319 -6.25 -0.35 12.53
N GLY A 320 -5.24 0.08 13.28
CA GLY A 320 -5.11 -0.18 14.70
C GLY A 320 -6.27 0.36 15.54
N TYR A 321 -6.84 1.50 15.17
CA TYR A 321 -8.04 2.03 15.83
C TYR A 321 -9.22 1.06 15.69
N TYR A 322 -9.53 0.61 14.47
CA TYR A 322 -10.65 -0.31 14.26
C TYR A 322 -10.44 -1.65 14.97
N GLU A 323 -9.20 -2.15 15.01
CA GLU A 323 -8.87 -3.33 15.79
C GLU A 323 -9.01 -3.08 17.32
N TYR A 324 -8.55 -1.92 17.78
CA TYR A 324 -8.63 -1.54 19.18
C TYR A 324 -10.08 -1.47 19.69
N ILE A 325 -10.99 -0.83 18.94
CA ILE A 325 -12.40 -0.69 19.35
C ILE A 325 -13.16 -2.03 19.30
N LYS A 326 -12.71 -2.99 18.48
CA LYS A 326 -13.19 -4.38 18.48
C LYS A 326 -12.70 -5.19 19.69
N GLY A 327 -11.83 -4.62 20.52
CA GLY A 327 -11.29 -5.30 21.69
C GLY A 327 -10.00 -6.09 21.43
N VAL A 328 -9.42 -6.03 20.22
CA VAL A 328 -8.16 -6.72 19.90
C VAL A 328 -7.01 -6.10 20.70
N ARG A 329 -6.23 -6.97 21.34
CA ARG A 329 -5.02 -6.63 22.08
C ARG A 329 -3.97 -7.69 21.84
N SER A 330 -2.75 -7.26 21.61
CA SER A 330 -1.59 -8.16 21.44
C SER A 330 -0.80 -8.28 22.74
N GLY A 331 -0.33 -9.47 23.01
CA GLY A 331 0.61 -9.71 24.12
C GLY A 331 2.05 -9.37 23.76
N TYR A 332 2.96 -9.53 24.71
CA TYR A 332 4.41 -9.34 24.47
C TYR A 332 5.05 -10.50 23.71
N ASP A 333 4.31 -11.53 23.40
CA ASP A 333 4.65 -12.61 22.48
C ASP A 333 4.47 -12.22 21.00
N LEU A 334 3.84 -11.08 20.71
CA LEU A 334 3.74 -10.55 19.34
C LEU A 334 5.11 -10.56 18.66
N ASN A 335 5.17 -11.14 17.46
CA ASN A 335 6.43 -11.27 16.73
C ASN A 335 6.24 -10.93 15.24
N ALA A 336 7.33 -10.68 14.54
CA ALA A 336 7.32 -10.44 13.11
C ALA A 336 6.90 -11.69 12.34
N VAL A 337 5.93 -11.55 11.42
CA VAL A 337 5.43 -12.61 10.53
C VAL A 337 5.60 -12.16 9.07
N PRO A 338 6.75 -12.44 8.43
CA PRO A 338 7.09 -11.91 7.10
C PRO A 338 6.10 -12.24 5.99
N ASN A 339 5.46 -13.39 6.08
CA ASN A 339 4.53 -13.91 5.07
C ASN A 339 3.08 -13.99 5.61
N LEU A 340 2.72 -13.10 6.53
CA LEU A 340 1.37 -13.03 7.10
C LEU A 340 0.35 -12.85 5.98
N LYS A 341 -0.67 -13.71 5.96
CA LYS A 341 -1.74 -13.57 4.96
C LYS A 341 -2.84 -12.67 5.48
N LEU A 342 -3.44 -11.90 4.57
CA LEU A 342 -4.57 -11.03 4.91
C LEU A 342 -5.72 -11.86 5.50
N GLY A 343 -6.20 -11.43 6.68
CA GLY A 343 -7.22 -12.14 7.46
C GLY A 343 -6.67 -13.20 8.43
N GLU A 344 -5.35 -13.50 8.43
CA GLU A 344 -4.69 -14.28 9.48
C GLU A 344 -4.20 -13.35 10.61
N ARG A 345 -4.14 -13.87 11.84
CA ARG A 345 -3.68 -13.14 13.05
C ARG A 345 -2.78 -14.00 13.91
#